data_7e8f69802f801c6d32866645a98606de
#
_entry.id   7e8f69802f801c6d32866645a98606de
#
_cell.length_a   1.000
_cell.length_b   1.000
_cell.length_c   1.000
_cell.angle_alpha   90.00
_cell.angle_beta   90.00
_cell.angle_gamma   90.00
#
_symmetry.space_group_name_H-M   'P 1'
#
loop_
_entity.id
_entity.type
_entity.pdbx_description
1 polymer ?
#
loop_
_entity_poly.entity_id
_entity_poly.type
_entity_poly.pdbx_seq_one_letter_code
_entity_poly.pdbx_strand_id
1 'polypeptide(L)'
;MEDKEQEMHENLERGLKNRHIQLIGLGGAIGVGLFLGSATAIELAGPSVLLTYVIGGIAIYFIMRALGELSVAYPVSGAFSAHAARFLGPKWGYLTGWTYWYMWMVTCMAELTAVGIYMNFWYPDLPQWLSALVALVIMTVVNFIAVSAYGEFEFWFALVKICTIIFMIISGIGMIVFGIGNGGIATGIANLWQNGGFFPNGFSGTLMALVMVMYSYLGIEIIGVTAGEAHDPKSTIKKAIDEVFWRILIFYVLSLGVIMSIYPWNEIGHMGSPFVVTFEKLGIAGAADIINIVVITAVLSSCNSGIFSSGRMLYNLSLQGNAPACFQTLNRHRLPWVGILFSAAILLVAVGLNYVMPAELFVYVTSVGSFGALWTWFVILRTQQKFRASLTEEERAKLTYKMPWAPYAGYITMAFLACVVVASAFREDTRVALYVTPVWFILLFIGYRFVDRGNRAGGAKVVDAVKATANR
;
A
#
# COMPACT_ATOMS: atom_id res chain seq x y z
N MET A 1 21.45 2.29 21.23
CA MET A 1 20.44 2.15 20.17
C MET A 1 20.95 1.20 19.10
N GLU A 2 22.21 1.33 18.67
CA GLU A 2 22.85 0.44 17.69
C GLU A 2 22.89 -1.04 18.11
N ASP A 3 23.18 -1.34 19.38
CA ASP A 3 23.20 -2.73 19.89
C ASP A 3 21.80 -3.39 19.87
N LYS A 4 20.75 -2.62 20.17
CA LYS A 4 19.36 -3.12 20.07
C LYS A 4 18.89 -3.27 18.62
N GLU A 5 19.38 -2.44 17.70
CA GLU A 5 19.12 -2.57 16.27
C GLU A 5 19.84 -3.79 15.68
N GLN A 6 21.05 -4.12 16.15
CA GLN A 6 21.76 -5.34 15.77
C GLN A 6 21.09 -6.61 16.32
N GLU A 7 20.67 -6.64 17.58
CA GLU A 7 19.85 -7.73 18.14
C GLU A 7 18.53 -7.93 17.38
N MET A 8 17.91 -6.85 16.87
CA MET A 8 16.68 -6.88 16.09
C MET A 8 16.88 -7.58 14.73
N HIS A 9 18.07 -7.41 14.10
CA HIS A 9 18.43 -8.07 12.85
C HIS A 9 18.69 -9.57 13.01
N GLU A 10 19.07 -10.05 14.20
CA GLU A 10 19.36 -11.46 14.46
C GLU A 10 18.12 -12.29 14.83
N ASN A 11 17.02 -11.65 15.25
CA ASN A 11 15.86 -12.35 15.80
C ASN A 11 14.76 -12.71 14.80
N LEU A 12 14.67 -12.02 13.66
CA LEU A 12 13.71 -12.35 12.60
C LEU A 12 14.36 -13.28 11.55
N GLU A 13 13.55 -14.22 11.02
CA GLU A 13 14.05 -15.14 10.00
C GLU A 13 14.29 -14.42 8.67
N ARG A 14 15.53 -14.46 8.14
CA ARG A 14 15.88 -13.94 6.81
C ARG A 14 15.58 -14.99 5.74
N GLY A 15 14.30 -15.25 5.49
CA GLY A 15 13.85 -16.28 4.55
C GLY A 15 13.58 -15.79 3.13
N LEU A 16 13.62 -14.47 2.86
CA LEU A 16 13.24 -13.90 1.57
C LEU A 16 14.43 -13.86 0.59
N LYS A 17 14.27 -14.49 -0.58
CA LYS A 17 15.20 -14.41 -1.69
C LYS A 17 14.98 -13.13 -2.50
N ASN A 18 15.98 -12.66 -3.27
CA ASN A 18 15.85 -11.45 -4.11
C ASN A 18 14.64 -11.50 -5.05
N ARG A 19 14.31 -12.67 -5.62
CA ARG A 19 13.11 -12.85 -6.46
C ARG A 19 11.81 -12.57 -5.70
N HIS A 20 11.75 -12.96 -4.41
CA HIS A 20 10.58 -12.72 -3.56
C HIS A 20 10.38 -11.22 -3.33
N ILE A 21 11.44 -10.50 -2.95
CA ILE A 21 11.39 -9.06 -2.64
C ILE A 21 11.01 -8.24 -3.88
N GLN A 22 11.55 -8.59 -5.05
CA GLN A 22 11.18 -7.91 -6.31
C GLN A 22 9.70 -8.10 -6.64
N LEU A 23 9.17 -9.31 -6.50
CA LEU A 23 7.77 -9.58 -6.80
C LEU A 23 6.82 -9.17 -5.68
N ILE A 24 7.23 -9.20 -4.41
CA ILE A 24 6.46 -8.60 -3.30
C ILE A 24 6.28 -7.09 -3.53
N GLY A 25 7.35 -6.39 -3.90
CA GLY A 25 7.28 -4.96 -4.22
C GLY A 25 6.43 -4.64 -5.45
N LEU A 26 6.35 -5.57 -6.43
CA LEU A 26 5.49 -5.44 -7.60
C LEU A 26 4.05 -5.83 -7.26
N GLY A 27 3.89 -6.98 -6.61
CA GLY A 27 2.59 -7.57 -6.33
C GLY A 27 1.83 -6.87 -5.20
N GLY A 28 2.55 -6.31 -4.21
CA GLY A 28 1.93 -5.59 -3.09
C GLY A 28 1.22 -4.31 -3.52
N ALA A 29 1.70 -3.65 -4.57
CA ALA A 29 1.06 -2.46 -5.12
C ALA A 29 -0.14 -2.79 -6.05
N ILE A 30 -0.24 -4.01 -6.60
CA ILE A 30 -1.33 -4.43 -7.47
C ILE A 30 -2.37 -5.17 -6.62
N GLY A 31 -3.26 -4.42 -6.00
CA GLY A 31 -4.35 -4.88 -5.14
C GLY A 31 -5.70 -4.34 -5.59
N VAL A 32 -6.63 -4.28 -4.66
CA VAL A 32 -8.01 -3.82 -4.91
C VAL A 32 -8.10 -2.41 -5.48
N GLY A 33 -7.13 -1.54 -5.16
CA GLY A 33 -7.08 -0.17 -5.70
C GLY A 33 -7.03 -0.12 -7.22
N LEU A 34 -6.28 -1.03 -7.87
CA LEU A 34 -6.27 -1.13 -9.32
C LEU A 34 -7.50 -1.89 -9.85
N PHE A 35 -7.80 -3.06 -9.29
CA PHE A 35 -8.82 -3.94 -9.87
C PHE A 35 -10.27 -3.47 -9.65
N LEU A 36 -10.56 -2.82 -8.54
CA LEU A 36 -11.90 -2.31 -8.21
C LEU A 36 -11.92 -0.78 -8.11
N GLY A 37 -10.96 -0.19 -7.40
CA GLY A 37 -10.89 1.25 -7.21
C GLY A 37 -10.74 2.04 -8.51
N SER A 38 -10.18 1.44 -9.56
CA SER A 38 -10.10 2.07 -10.87
C SER A 38 -11.48 2.35 -11.49
N ALA A 39 -12.51 1.56 -11.19
CA ALA A 39 -13.88 1.84 -11.62
C ALA A 39 -14.36 3.20 -11.11
N THR A 40 -14.24 3.43 -9.80
CA THR A 40 -14.59 4.71 -9.17
C THR A 40 -13.75 5.86 -9.73
N ALA A 41 -12.45 5.64 -9.95
CA ALA A 41 -11.58 6.67 -10.52
C ALA A 41 -11.96 7.03 -11.97
N ILE A 42 -12.34 6.03 -12.79
CA ILE A 42 -12.84 6.21 -14.16
C ILE A 42 -14.18 6.95 -14.15
N GLU A 43 -15.11 6.57 -13.28
CA GLU A 43 -16.41 7.25 -13.15
C GLU A 43 -16.25 8.74 -12.85
N LEU A 44 -15.28 9.09 -11.99
CA LEU A 44 -15.01 10.47 -11.61
C LEU A 44 -14.35 11.31 -12.70
N ALA A 45 -13.32 10.76 -13.32
CA ALA A 45 -12.46 11.52 -14.23
C ALA A 45 -12.72 11.24 -15.71
N GLY A 46 -13.41 10.14 -16.05
CA GLY A 46 -13.45 9.65 -17.41
C GLY A 46 -12.04 9.31 -17.92
N PRO A 47 -11.75 9.48 -19.22
CA PRO A 47 -10.45 9.19 -19.80
C PRO A 47 -9.28 9.99 -19.18
N SER A 48 -9.54 11.16 -18.58
CA SER A 48 -8.52 11.97 -17.91
C SER A 48 -7.93 11.29 -16.65
N VAL A 49 -8.51 10.18 -16.19
CA VAL A 49 -7.94 9.33 -15.14
C VAL A 49 -6.53 8.84 -15.51
N LEU A 50 -6.23 8.65 -16.79
CA LEU A 50 -4.89 8.29 -17.26
C LEU A 50 -3.86 9.37 -16.87
N LEU A 51 -4.22 10.64 -17.05
CA LEU A 51 -3.38 11.76 -16.60
C LEU A 51 -3.23 11.79 -15.08
N THR A 52 -4.32 11.48 -14.34
CA THR A 52 -4.30 11.39 -12.87
C THR A 52 -3.32 10.31 -12.39
N TYR A 53 -3.31 9.14 -13.03
CA TYR A 53 -2.35 8.07 -12.73
C TYR A 53 -0.91 8.49 -13.09
N VAL A 54 -0.66 9.19 -14.18
CA VAL A 54 0.68 9.69 -14.52
C VAL A 54 1.16 10.70 -13.48
N ILE A 55 0.35 11.67 -13.10
CA ILE A 55 0.72 12.70 -12.11
C ILE A 55 0.96 12.07 -10.75
N GLY A 56 0.05 11.21 -10.28
CA GLY A 56 0.22 10.46 -9.05
C GLY A 56 1.47 9.58 -9.09
N GLY A 57 1.72 8.92 -10.22
CA GLY A 57 2.90 8.08 -10.44
C GLY A 57 4.22 8.84 -10.37
N ILE A 58 4.27 10.07 -10.87
CA ILE A 58 5.45 10.95 -10.73
C ILE A 58 5.68 11.30 -9.25
N ALA A 59 4.62 11.60 -8.51
CA ALA A 59 4.73 11.86 -7.07
C ALA A 59 5.25 10.62 -6.31
N ILE A 60 4.70 9.44 -6.60
CA ILE A 60 5.15 8.17 -6.04
C ILE A 60 6.62 7.89 -6.39
N TYR A 61 7.05 8.14 -7.62
CA TYR A 61 8.46 8.00 -8.00
C TYR A 61 9.38 8.82 -7.09
N PHE A 62 9.06 10.09 -6.83
CA PHE A 62 9.87 10.92 -5.95
C PHE A 62 9.82 10.45 -4.49
N ILE A 63 8.68 9.99 -4.00
CA ILE A 63 8.55 9.41 -2.65
C ILE A 63 9.43 8.18 -2.52
N MET A 64 9.38 7.28 -3.51
CA MET A 64 10.20 6.07 -3.53
C MET A 64 11.69 6.37 -3.67
N ARG A 65 12.06 7.42 -4.43
CA ARG A 65 13.46 7.90 -4.50
C ARG A 65 13.94 8.43 -3.16
N ALA A 66 13.08 9.15 -2.41
CA ALA A 66 13.39 9.62 -1.06
C ALA A 66 13.58 8.46 -0.07
N LEU A 67 12.65 7.48 -0.11
CA LEU A 67 12.74 6.26 0.70
C LEU A 67 14.01 5.46 0.37
N GLY A 68 14.32 5.30 -0.91
CA GLY A 68 15.51 4.60 -1.38
C GLY A 68 16.80 5.26 -0.93
N GLU A 69 16.89 6.58 -0.98
CA GLU A 69 18.05 7.32 -0.49
C GLU A 69 18.29 7.05 1.01
N LEU A 70 17.23 7.09 1.82
CA LEU A 70 17.29 6.77 3.25
C LEU A 70 17.68 5.31 3.50
N SER A 71 17.02 4.37 2.82
CA SER A 71 17.20 2.93 3.05
C SER A 71 18.54 2.39 2.52
N VAL A 72 19.12 3.01 1.49
CA VAL A 72 20.46 2.68 1.00
C VAL A 72 21.54 3.24 1.93
N ALA A 73 21.31 4.45 2.48
CA ALA A 73 22.24 5.06 3.43
C ALA A 73 22.18 4.37 4.81
N TYR A 74 20.98 4.03 5.27
CA TYR A 74 20.73 3.40 6.57
C TYR A 74 19.74 2.24 6.40
N PRO A 75 20.21 1.04 6.03
CA PRO A 75 19.37 -0.14 5.90
C PRO A 75 18.97 -0.65 7.30
N VAL A 76 17.79 -0.27 7.78
CA VAL A 76 17.26 -0.66 9.09
C VAL A 76 15.93 -1.37 8.96
N SER A 77 15.69 -2.32 9.87
CA SER A 77 14.39 -2.96 10.03
C SER A 77 13.38 -1.93 10.57
N GLY A 78 12.17 -1.90 10.04
CA GLY A 78 11.19 -0.84 10.37
C GLY A 78 11.28 0.40 9.47
N ALA A 79 12.24 0.44 8.53
CA ALA A 79 12.37 1.42 7.44
C ALA A 79 12.02 2.86 7.85
N PHE A 80 10.96 3.41 7.27
CA PHE A 80 10.58 4.81 7.43
C PHE A 80 10.19 5.20 8.86
N SER A 81 9.67 4.31 9.73
CA SER A 81 9.40 4.64 11.14
C SER A 81 10.69 4.78 11.95
N ALA A 82 11.67 3.91 11.70
CA ALA A 82 13.01 4.00 12.32
C ALA A 82 13.76 5.24 11.82
N HIS A 83 13.70 5.52 10.50
CA HIS A 83 14.28 6.74 9.94
C HIS A 83 13.63 8.00 10.52
N ALA A 84 12.29 8.02 10.68
CA ALA A 84 11.57 9.13 11.28
C ALA A 84 12.00 9.33 12.75
N ALA A 85 12.12 8.25 13.53
CA ALA A 85 12.61 8.32 14.90
C ALA A 85 14.03 8.93 14.98
N ARG A 86 14.92 8.55 14.06
CA ARG A 86 16.31 9.01 14.02
C ARG A 86 16.45 10.48 13.62
N PHE A 87 15.78 10.92 12.57
CA PHE A 87 15.99 12.24 11.97
C PHE A 87 14.95 13.30 12.35
N LEU A 88 13.74 12.90 12.76
CA LEU A 88 12.67 13.81 13.21
C LEU A 88 12.40 13.70 14.71
N GLY A 89 12.87 12.62 15.35
CA GLY A 89 12.73 12.36 16.78
C GLY A 89 11.75 11.25 17.14
N PRO A 90 11.84 10.71 18.38
CA PRO A 90 11.09 9.51 18.81
C PRO A 90 9.59 9.59 18.60
N LYS A 91 8.99 10.76 18.83
CA LYS A 91 7.56 11.00 18.63
C LYS A 91 7.12 10.73 17.18
N TRP A 92 7.94 11.14 16.20
CA TRP A 92 7.64 10.92 14.79
C TRP A 92 7.74 9.43 14.43
N GLY A 93 8.72 8.72 14.97
CA GLY A 93 8.79 7.26 14.82
C GLY A 93 7.55 6.55 15.35
N TYR A 94 7.11 6.92 16.56
CA TYR A 94 5.88 6.41 17.17
C TYR A 94 4.65 6.67 16.28
N LEU A 95 4.41 7.95 15.92
CA LEU A 95 3.28 8.34 15.10
C LEU A 95 3.27 7.60 13.75
N THR A 96 4.44 7.51 13.11
CA THR A 96 4.56 6.87 11.78
C THR A 96 4.34 5.37 11.85
N GLY A 97 4.91 4.69 12.83
CA GLY A 97 4.75 3.23 12.95
C GLY A 97 3.30 2.82 13.23
N TRP A 98 2.62 3.49 14.17
CA TRP A 98 1.22 3.23 14.46
C TRP A 98 0.29 3.63 13.30
N THR A 99 0.56 4.74 12.60
CA THR A 99 -0.24 5.14 11.43
C THR A 99 -0.05 4.18 10.27
N TYR A 100 1.14 3.63 10.09
CA TYR A 100 1.37 2.60 9.07
C TYR A 100 0.64 1.28 9.40
N TRP A 101 0.66 0.85 10.67
CA TRP A 101 -0.16 -0.28 11.11
C TRP A 101 -1.64 -0.03 10.85
N TYR A 102 -2.14 1.14 11.25
CA TYR A 102 -3.53 1.55 11.00
C TYR A 102 -3.89 1.56 9.51
N MET A 103 -3.03 2.13 8.67
CA MET A 103 -3.18 2.14 7.22
C MET A 103 -3.39 0.73 6.67
N TRP A 104 -2.56 -0.23 7.09
CA TRP A 104 -2.70 -1.62 6.67
C TRP A 104 -3.96 -2.28 7.21
N MET A 105 -4.40 -1.96 8.42
CA MET A 105 -5.68 -2.47 8.93
C MET A 105 -6.84 -2.01 8.04
N VAL A 106 -6.91 -0.73 7.73
CA VAL A 106 -7.96 -0.18 6.87
C VAL A 106 -7.86 -0.70 5.44
N THR A 107 -6.65 -0.88 4.91
CA THR A 107 -6.43 -1.50 3.59
C THR A 107 -6.91 -2.95 3.57
N CYS A 108 -6.56 -3.75 4.57
CA CYS A 108 -7.07 -5.12 4.66
C CYS A 108 -8.60 -5.18 4.80
N MET A 109 -9.23 -4.19 5.46
CA MET A 109 -10.69 -4.07 5.47
C MET A 109 -11.26 -3.89 4.07
N ALA A 110 -10.62 -3.04 3.23
CA ALA A 110 -11.01 -2.87 1.82
C ALA A 110 -10.82 -4.15 0.99
N GLU A 111 -9.68 -4.84 1.20
CA GLU A 111 -9.40 -6.11 0.52
C GLU A 111 -10.43 -7.19 0.89
N LEU A 112 -10.77 -7.34 2.19
CA LEU A 112 -11.78 -8.30 2.65
C LEU A 112 -13.18 -7.96 2.10
N THR A 113 -13.53 -6.67 2.03
CA THR A 113 -14.79 -6.20 1.43
C THR A 113 -14.84 -6.55 -0.06
N ALA A 114 -13.75 -6.34 -0.79
CA ALA A 114 -13.66 -6.66 -2.19
C ALA A 114 -13.81 -8.17 -2.48
N VAL A 115 -13.30 -9.05 -1.59
CA VAL A 115 -13.56 -10.50 -1.72
C VAL A 115 -15.06 -10.77 -1.73
N GLY A 116 -15.85 -10.12 -0.87
CA GLY A 116 -17.30 -10.24 -0.87
C GLY A 116 -17.93 -9.79 -2.19
N ILE A 117 -17.51 -8.62 -2.71
CA ILE A 117 -18.00 -8.09 -3.99
C ILE A 117 -17.69 -9.05 -5.13
N TYR A 118 -16.47 -9.62 -5.20
CA TYR A 118 -16.08 -10.56 -6.24
C TYR A 118 -16.76 -11.92 -6.12
N MET A 119 -17.05 -12.39 -4.91
CA MET A 119 -17.82 -13.64 -4.69
C MET A 119 -19.25 -13.51 -5.14
N ASN A 120 -19.86 -12.33 -5.06
CA ASN A 120 -21.22 -12.07 -5.56
C ASN A 120 -21.35 -12.21 -7.07
N PHE A 121 -20.24 -12.22 -7.82
CA PHE A 121 -20.24 -12.52 -9.26
C PHE A 121 -20.80 -13.94 -9.55
N TRP A 122 -20.47 -14.92 -8.71
CA TRP A 122 -21.00 -16.30 -8.87
C TRP A 122 -22.19 -16.59 -7.97
N TYR A 123 -22.23 -15.95 -6.79
CA TYR A 123 -23.23 -16.19 -5.76
C TYR A 123 -23.86 -14.86 -5.30
N PRO A 124 -24.79 -14.30 -6.09
CA PRO A 124 -25.37 -12.97 -5.79
C PRO A 124 -26.04 -12.87 -4.42
N ASP A 125 -26.60 -13.99 -3.93
CA ASP A 125 -27.29 -14.05 -2.63
C ASP A 125 -26.34 -14.28 -1.44
N LEU A 126 -25.04 -14.51 -1.68
CA LEU A 126 -24.06 -14.75 -0.62
C LEU A 126 -23.76 -13.46 0.16
N PRO A 127 -24.02 -13.41 1.49
CA PRO A 127 -23.72 -12.22 2.26
C PRO A 127 -22.23 -11.85 2.21
N GLN A 128 -21.89 -10.60 1.90
CA GLN A 128 -20.49 -10.14 1.78
C GLN A 128 -19.67 -10.38 3.05
N TRP A 129 -20.29 -10.22 4.23
CA TRP A 129 -19.62 -10.43 5.52
C TRP A 129 -19.13 -11.88 5.70
N LEU A 130 -19.85 -12.87 5.13
CA LEU A 130 -19.45 -14.28 5.24
C LEU A 130 -18.17 -14.54 4.41
N SER A 131 -18.12 -14.05 3.19
CA SER A 131 -16.93 -14.11 2.34
C SER A 131 -15.73 -13.41 2.98
N ALA A 132 -15.95 -12.23 3.57
CA ALA A 132 -14.94 -11.47 4.30
C ALA A 132 -14.41 -12.25 5.53
N LEU A 133 -15.32 -12.90 6.30
CA LEU A 133 -14.94 -13.71 7.45
C LEU A 133 -14.09 -14.92 7.05
N VAL A 134 -14.52 -15.66 6.03
CA VAL A 134 -13.80 -16.83 5.52
C VAL A 134 -12.41 -16.42 5.02
N ALA A 135 -12.32 -15.34 4.26
CA ALA A 135 -11.06 -14.77 3.77
C ALA A 135 -10.14 -14.37 4.94
N LEU A 136 -10.66 -13.68 5.96
CA LEU A 136 -9.91 -13.29 7.15
C LEU A 136 -9.33 -14.51 7.89
N VAL A 137 -10.15 -15.56 8.10
CA VAL A 137 -9.70 -16.80 8.76
C VAL A 137 -8.57 -17.44 7.96
N ILE A 138 -8.76 -17.62 6.64
CA ILE A 138 -7.74 -18.21 5.77
C ILE A 138 -6.44 -17.41 5.83
N MET A 139 -6.51 -16.07 5.65
CA MET A 139 -5.32 -15.24 5.66
C MET A 139 -4.62 -15.21 7.03
N THR A 140 -5.38 -15.25 8.12
CA THR A 140 -4.81 -15.36 9.46
C THR A 140 -4.05 -16.68 9.62
N VAL A 141 -4.63 -17.81 9.22
CA VAL A 141 -3.98 -19.12 9.29
C VAL A 141 -2.71 -19.14 8.43
N VAL A 142 -2.76 -18.63 7.19
CA VAL A 142 -1.59 -18.55 6.30
C VAL A 142 -0.45 -17.75 6.93
N ASN A 143 -0.73 -16.66 7.66
CA ASN A 143 0.27 -15.87 8.35
C ASN A 143 0.95 -16.55 9.56
N PHE A 144 0.42 -17.70 10.03
CA PHE A 144 1.09 -18.53 11.03
C PHE A 144 2.06 -19.56 10.43
N ILE A 145 2.07 -19.73 9.10
CA ILE A 145 3.03 -20.58 8.39
C ILE A 145 4.37 -19.84 8.26
N ALA A 146 5.46 -20.55 8.00
CA ALA A 146 6.81 -19.98 7.95
C ALA A 146 6.98 -18.85 6.90
N VAL A 147 7.89 -17.90 7.18
CA VAL A 147 8.21 -16.75 6.30
C VAL A 147 8.60 -17.19 4.88
N SER A 148 9.30 -18.31 4.74
CA SER A 148 9.68 -18.86 3.43
C SER A 148 8.45 -19.26 2.60
N ALA A 149 7.41 -19.82 3.23
CA ALA A 149 6.15 -20.14 2.57
C ALA A 149 5.42 -18.85 2.15
N TYR A 150 5.39 -17.82 3.00
CA TYR A 150 4.87 -16.50 2.64
C TYR A 150 5.54 -15.96 1.37
N GLY A 151 6.88 -15.98 1.30
CA GLY A 151 7.61 -15.49 0.12
C GLY A 151 7.28 -16.24 -1.16
N GLU A 152 7.13 -17.57 -1.12
CA GLU A 152 6.72 -18.37 -2.27
C GLU A 152 5.27 -18.12 -2.69
N PHE A 153 4.33 -17.98 -1.74
CA PHE A 153 2.94 -17.62 -2.03
C PHE A 153 2.84 -16.27 -2.73
N GLU A 154 3.49 -15.24 -2.17
CA GLU A 154 3.50 -13.90 -2.77
C GLU A 154 4.14 -13.89 -4.16
N PHE A 155 5.21 -14.68 -4.35
CA PHE A 155 5.84 -14.82 -5.65
C PHE A 155 4.87 -15.33 -6.72
N TRP A 156 4.17 -16.44 -6.44
CA TRP A 156 3.25 -17.05 -7.41
C TRP A 156 2.01 -16.19 -7.65
N PHE A 157 1.43 -15.63 -6.59
CA PHE A 157 0.28 -14.73 -6.73
C PHE A 157 0.65 -13.45 -7.50
N ALA A 158 1.81 -12.87 -7.23
CA ALA A 158 2.29 -11.73 -7.99
C ALA A 158 2.52 -12.08 -9.47
N LEU A 159 3.11 -13.24 -9.75
CA LEU A 159 3.35 -13.70 -11.12
C LEU A 159 2.03 -13.87 -11.89
N VAL A 160 1.02 -14.54 -11.29
CA VAL A 160 -0.28 -14.75 -11.92
C VAL A 160 -0.96 -13.43 -12.24
N LYS A 161 -1.04 -12.47 -11.29
CA LYS A 161 -1.68 -11.16 -11.55
C LYS A 161 -0.93 -10.34 -12.60
N ILE A 162 0.41 -10.37 -12.62
CA ILE A 162 1.22 -9.69 -13.63
C ILE A 162 0.97 -10.28 -15.02
N CYS A 163 1.05 -11.61 -15.16
CA CYS A 163 0.79 -12.29 -16.42
C CYS A 163 -0.62 -12.01 -16.94
N THR A 164 -1.61 -11.98 -16.03
CA THR A 164 -3.00 -11.69 -16.38
C THR A 164 -3.17 -10.27 -16.94
N ILE A 165 -2.58 -9.26 -16.30
CA ILE A 165 -2.67 -7.87 -16.77
C ILE A 165 -1.95 -7.73 -18.11
N ILE A 166 -0.77 -8.33 -18.27
CA ILE A 166 -0.02 -8.31 -19.53
C ILE A 166 -0.83 -8.98 -20.64
N PHE A 167 -1.44 -10.14 -20.36
CA PHE A 167 -2.30 -10.84 -21.31
C PHE A 167 -3.49 -9.98 -21.70
N MET A 168 -4.14 -9.32 -20.75
CA MET A 168 -5.24 -8.38 -21.02
C MET A 168 -4.78 -7.22 -21.91
N ILE A 169 -3.62 -6.63 -21.63
CA ILE A 169 -3.08 -5.53 -22.44
C ILE A 169 -2.85 -6.01 -23.89
N ILE A 170 -2.17 -7.15 -24.07
CA ILE A 170 -1.87 -7.69 -25.41
C ILE A 170 -3.16 -8.03 -26.17
N SER A 171 -4.10 -8.74 -25.52
CA SER A 171 -5.38 -9.12 -26.13
C SER A 171 -6.23 -7.90 -26.44
N GLY A 172 -6.25 -6.91 -25.53
CA GLY A 172 -6.98 -5.66 -25.74
C GLY A 172 -6.39 -4.82 -26.87
N ILE A 173 -5.08 -4.73 -27.00
CA ILE A 173 -4.43 -4.09 -28.17
C ILE A 173 -4.80 -4.85 -29.45
N GLY A 174 -4.84 -6.16 -29.41
CA GLY A 174 -5.31 -6.99 -30.54
C GLY A 174 -6.75 -6.66 -30.97
N MET A 175 -7.65 -6.42 -30.00
CA MET A 175 -9.03 -5.99 -30.27
C MET A 175 -9.07 -4.55 -30.83
N ILE A 176 -8.30 -3.63 -30.24
CA ILE A 176 -8.26 -2.23 -30.65
C ILE A 176 -7.74 -2.07 -32.09
N VAL A 177 -6.72 -2.82 -32.48
CA VAL A 177 -6.02 -2.66 -33.76
C VAL A 177 -6.60 -3.60 -34.86
N PHE A 178 -6.87 -4.84 -34.51
CA PHE A 178 -7.23 -5.89 -35.47
C PHE A 178 -8.66 -6.41 -35.33
N GLY A 179 -9.42 -5.98 -34.31
CA GLY A 179 -10.76 -6.49 -34.02
C GLY A 179 -10.80 -7.93 -33.53
N ILE A 180 -9.69 -8.45 -32.97
CA ILE A 180 -9.64 -9.81 -32.42
C ILE A 180 -10.64 -9.91 -31.25
N GLY A 181 -11.52 -10.95 -31.32
CA GLY A 181 -12.61 -11.12 -30.36
C GLY A 181 -13.84 -10.22 -30.60
N ASN A 182 -13.79 -9.30 -31.55
CA ASN A 182 -14.87 -8.37 -31.89
C ASN A 182 -15.37 -8.55 -33.36
N GLY A 183 -15.41 -9.78 -33.85
CA GLY A 183 -15.86 -10.07 -35.20
C GLY A 183 -15.02 -9.47 -36.34
N GLY A 184 -13.74 -9.16 -36.07
CA GLY A 184 -12.83 -8.53 -37.03
C GLY A 184 -12.98 -7.00 -37.13
N ILE A 185 -13.84 -6.39 -36.30
CA ILE A 185 -14.08 -4.94 -36.31
C ILE A 185 -13.19 -4.31 -35.23
N ALA A 186 -12.18 -3.52 -35.63
CA ALA A 186 -11.30 -2.78 -34.73
C ALA A 186 -12.09 -1.76 -33.92
N THR A 187 -11.98 -1.77 -32.58
CA THR A 187 -12.64 -0.78 -31.72
C THR A 187 -11.97 0.59 -31.82
N GLY A 188 -10.67 0.63 -32.13
CA GLY A 188 -9.89 1.85 -32.12
C GLY A 188 -9.78 2.47 -30.73
N ILE A 189 -9.38 3.74 -30.68
CA ILE A 189 -9.21 4.52 -29.44
C ILE A 189 -10.25 5.62 -29.29
N ALA A 190 -11.30 5.61 -30.12
CA ALA A 190 -12.32 6.67 -30.20
C ALA A 190 -13.06 6.88 -28.87
N ASN A 191 -13.27 5.81 -28.09
CA ASN A 191 -13.93 5.86 -26.78
C ASN A 191 -13.23 6.80 -25.78
N LEU A 192 -11.94 7.09 -25.94
CA LEU A 192 -11.22 8.05 -25.10
C LEU A 192 -11.63 9.50 -25.36
N TRP A 193 -12.29 9.79 -26.47
CA TRP A 193 -12.71 11.16 -26.86
C TRP A 193 -14.22 11.29 -27.07
N GLN A 194 -14.91 10.17 -27.24
CA GLN A 194 -16.37 10.12 -27.29
C GLN A 194 -16.96 10.30 -25.88
N ASN A 195 -18.25 10.54 -25.76
CA ASN A 195 -18.96 10.67 -24.48
C ASN A 195 -18.44 11.81 -23.60
N GLY A 196 -18.30 13.02 -24.15
CA GLY A 196 -17.90 14.22 -23.42
C GLY A 196 -16.42 14.59 -23.51
N GLY A 197 -15.65 13.90 -24.37
CA GLY A 197 -14.24 14.21 -24.61
C GLY A 197 -13.31 13.59 -23.55
N PHE A 198 -12.05 14.02 -23.52
CA PHE A 198 -11.03 13.50 -22.61
C PHE A 198 -11.26 13.93 -21.14
N PHE A 199 -11.90 15.07 -20.92
CA PHE A 199 -12.26 15.61 -19.60
C PHE A 199 -13.79 15.74 -19.45
N PRO A 200 -14.57 14.65 -19.48
CA PRO A 200 -16.04 14.74 -19.51
C PRO A 200 -16.62 15.40 -18.26
N ASN A 201 -15.97 15.21 -17.11
CA ASN A 201 -16.34 15.79 -15.81
C ASN A 201 -15.46 17.01 -15.44
N GLY A 202 -14.80 17.60 -16.44
CA GLY A 202 -13.90 18.74 -16.27
C GLY A 202 -12.66 18.41 -15.44
N PHE A 203 -11.89 19.44 -15.12
CA PHE A 203 -10.69 19.28 -14.30
C PHE A 203 -11.02 18.91 -12.85
N SER A 204 -12.20 19.27 -12.36
CA SER A 204 -12.67 18.88 -11.02
C SER A 204 -12.78 17.36 -10.86
N GLY A 205 -13.33 16.66 -11.85
CA GLY A 205 -13.41 15.20 -11.84
C GLY A 205 -12.02 14.55 -11.76
N THR A 206 -11.07 15.07 -12.53
CA THR A 206 -9.66 14.63 -12.50
C THR A 206 -9.02 14.82 -11.11
N LEU A 207 -9.28 15.95 -10.44
CA LEU A 207 -8.80 16.20 -9.08
C LEU A 207 -9.46 15.28 -8.05
N MET A 208 -10.76 15.05 -8.15
CA MET A 208 -11.47 14.17 -7.22
C MET A 208 -11.03 12.71 -7.33
N ALA A 209 -10.65 12.26 -8.53
CA ALA A 209 -10.11 10.92 -8.75
C ALA A 209 -8.74 10.70 -8.09
N LEU A 210 -7.98 11.77 -7.76
CA LEU A 210 -6.66 11.67 -7.12
C LEU A 210 -6.69 10.85 -5.83
N VAL A 211 -7.75 10.94 -5.03
CA VAL A 211 -7.84 10.21 -3.75
C VAL A 211 -7.79 8.70 -4.00
N MET A 212 -8.60 8.20 -4.95
CA MET A 212 -8.64 6.78 -5.30
C MET A 212 -7.38 6.35 -6.06
N VAL A 213 -6.84 7.20 -6.93
CA VAL A 213 -5.59 6.94 -7.64
C VAL A 213 -4.42 6.82 -6.68
N MET A 214 -4.32 7.68 -5.68
CA MET A 214 -3.27 7.59 -4.66
C MET A 214 -3.45 6.34 -3.79
N TYR A 215 -4.69 5.95 -3.47
CA TYR A 215 -4.97 4.68 -2.82
C TYR A 215 -4.46 3.48 -3.65
N SER A 216 -4.61 3.52 -4.97
CA SER A 216 -4.16 2.45 -5.85
C SER A 216 -2.64 2.21 -5.84
N TYR A 217 -1.85 3.15 -5.34
CA TYR A 217 -0.39 3.03 -5.18
C TYR A 217 0.04 2.59 -3.78
N LEU A 218 -0.90 2.41 -2.86
CA LEU A 218 -0.62 1.96 -1.51
C LEU A 218 0.02 0.57 -1.53
N GLY A 219 1.00 0.37 -0.66
CA GLY A 219 1.76 -0.87 -0.60
C GLY A 219 3.11 -0.82 -1.34
N ILE A 220 3.34 0.18 -2.20
CA ILE A 220 4.62 0.30 -2.92
C ILE A 220 5.80 0.55 -1.96
N GLU A 221 5.55 1.23 -0.84
CA GLU A 221 6.53 1.49 0.21
C GLU A 221 6.99 0.25 0.98
N ILE A 222 6.31 -0.90 0.80
CA ILE A 222 6.70 -2.18 1.40
C ILE A 222 8.12 -2.61 0.97
N ILE A 223 8.56 -2.15 -0.20
CA ILE A 223 9.94 -2.30 -0.68
C ILE A 223 10.95 -1.79 0.37
N GLY A 224 10.63 -0.68 1.05
CA GLY A 224 11.48 -0.15 2.11
C GLY A 224 11.48 -1.04 3.36
N VAL A 225 10.35 -1.63 3.72
CA VAL A 225 10.19 -2.50 4.90
C VAL A 225 10.90 -3.85 4.69
N THR A 226 10.70 -4.45 3.51
CA THR A 226 11.29 -5.75 3.16
C THR A 226 12.79 -5.67 2.84
N ALA A 227 13.28 -4.48 2.55
CA ALA A 227 14.69 -4.25 2.24
C ALA A 227 15.64 -4.63 3.39
N GLY A 228 15.22 -4.44 4.64
CA GLY A 228 15.99 -4.87 5.82
C GLY A 228 16.16 -6.40 5.93
N GLU A 229 15.33 -7.18 5.22
CA GLU A 229 15.35 -8.66 5.19
C GLU A 229 16.05 -9.21 3.93
N ALA A 230 16.56 -8.36 3.03
CA ALA A 230 17.27 -8.75 1.82
C ALA A 230 18.69 -9.19 2.10
N HIS A 231 19.22 -10.13 1.29
CA HIS A 231 20.65 -10.53 1.33
C HIS A 231 21.60 -9.39 0.94
N ASP A 232 21.22 -8.59 -0.07
CA ASP A 232 21.90 -7.36 -0.47
C ASP A 232 20.87 -6.23 -0.56
N PRO A 233 20.62 -5.53 0.57
CA PRO A 233 19.61 -4.49 0.63
C PRO A 233 19.86 -3.34 -0.36
N LYS A 234 21.12 -2.93 -0.52
CA LYS A 234 21.48 -1.74 -1.30
C LYS A 234 21.19 -1.92 -2.79
N SER A 235 21.57 -3.05 -3.39
CA SER A 235 21.31 -3.28 -4.82
C SER A 235 19.85 -3.63 -5.08
N THR A 236 19.21 -4.40 -4.18
CA THR A 236 17.82 -4.81 -4.31
C THR A 236 16.86 -3.63 -4.25
N ILE A 237 17.04 -2.72 -3.27
CA ILE A 237 16.23 -1.50 -3.11
C ILE A 237 16.37 -0.62 -4.35
N LYS A 238 17.63 -0.36 -4.78
CA LYS A 238 17.90 0.49 -5.93
C LYS A 238 17.16 0.00 -7.16
N LYS A 239 17.31 -1.28 -7.50
CA LYS A 239 16.67 -1.88 -8.67
C LYS A 239 15.14 -1.83 -8.56
N ALA A 240 14.58 -2.21 -7.41
CA ALA A 240 13.14 -2.21 -7.20
C ALA A 240 12.51 -0.81 -7.36
N ILE A 241 13.19 0.24 -6.88
CA ILE A 241 12.70 1.63 -6.99
C ILE A 241 12.86 2.17 -8.41
N ASP A 242 13.96 1.88 -9.09
CA ASP A 242 14.18 2.34 -10.47
C ASP A 242 13.14 1.76 -11.44
N GLU A 243 12.61 0.58 -11.15
CA GLU A 243 11.56 -0.07 -11.93
C GLU A 243 10.15 0.48 -11.65
N VAL A 244 9.92 1.18 -10.53
CA VAL A 244 8.58 1.67 -10.11
C VAL A 244 7.89 2.48 -11.21
N PHE A 245 8.61 3.39 -11.87
CA PHE A 245 8.05 4.25 -12.91
C PHE A 245 7.47 3.43 -14.09
N TRP A 246 8.22 2.45 -14.59
CA TRP A 246 7.76 1.57 -15.68
C TRP A 246 6.58 0.70 -15.27
N ARG A 247 6.59 0.25 -14.01
CA ARG A 247 5.47 -0.52 -13.44
C ARG A 247 4.18 0.29 -13.46
N ILE A 248 4.23 1.55 -13.02
CA ILE A 248 3.08 2.45 -13.03
C ILE A 248 2.59 2.65 -14.47
N LEU A 249 3.47 2.95 -15.41
CA LEU A 249 3.07 3.16 -16.80
C LEU A 249 2.39 1.94 -17.41
N ILE A 250 2.94 0.74 -17.21
CA ILE A 250 2.42 -0.49 -17.82
C ILE A 250 1.14 -0.96 -17.11
N PHE A 251 1.20 -1.12 -15.78
CA PHE A 251 0.12 -1.80 -15.05
C PHE A 251 -1.07 -0.89 -14.75
N TYR A 252 -0.89 0.43 -14.72
CA TYR A 252 -1.98 1.36 -14.46
C TYR A 252 -2.38 2.13 -15.72
N VAL A 253 -1.48 2.90 -16.29
CA VAL A 253 -1.83 3.79 -17.40
C VAL A 253 -2.18 3.02 -18.68
N LEU A 254 -1.32 2.07 -19.09
CA LEU A 254 -1.54 1.31 -20.31
C LEU A 254 -2.74 0.35 -20.17
N SER A 255 -2.88 -0.35 -19.03
CA SER A 255 -4.00 -1.26 -18.82
C SER A 255 -5.35 -0.54 -18.84
N LEU A 256 -5.46 0.58 -18.12
CA LEU A 256 -6.70 1.37 -18.08
C LEU A 256 -6.95 2.09 -19.42
N GLY A 257 -5.90 2.51 -20.12
CA GLY A 257 -6.01 3.06 -21.47
C GLY A 257 -6.59 2.03 -22.45
N VAL A 258 -6.15 0.78 -22.38
CA VAL A 258 -6.71 -0.34 -23.18
C VAL A 258 -8.17 -0.59 -22.80
N ILE A 259 -8.49 -0.68 -21.52
CA ILE A 259 -9.86 -0.91 -21.03
C ILE A 259 -10.81 0.18 -21.54
N MET A 260 -10.47 1.46 -21.38
CA MET A 260 -11.33 2.58 -21.82
C MET A 260 -11.34 2.78 -23.32
N SER A 261 -10.40 2.20 -24.09
CA SER A 261 -10.47 2.13 -25.53
C SER A 261 -11.49 1.10 -26.03
N ILE A 262 -11.67 0.01 -25.26
CA ILE A 262 -12.60 -1.08 -25.58
C ILE A 262 -14.03 -0.73 -25.14
N TYR A 263 -14.18 -0.11 -23.96
CA TYR A 263 -15.46 0.28 -23.40
C TYR A 263 -15.56 1.79 -23.20
N PRO A 264 -16.73 2.39 -23.43
CA PRO A 264 -17.00 3.76 -23.01
C PRO A 264 -16.85 3.91 -21.49
N TRP A 265 -16.19 4.97 -21.05
CA TRP A 265 -15.88 5.20 -19.63
C TRP A 265 -17.13 5.27 -18.74
N ASN A 266 -18.26 5.80 -19.25
CA ASN A 266 -19.54 5.95 -18.56
C ASN A 266 -20.28 4.63 -18.33
N GLU A 267 -19.87 3.55 -18.96
CA GLU A 267 -20.42 2.21 -18.73
C GLU A 267 -19.59 1.46 -17.67
N ILE A 268 -18.27 1.61 -17.69
CA ILE A 268 -17.33 0.84 -16.87
C ILE A 268 -17.56 1.05 -15.37
N GLY A 269 -17.85 2.29 -14.92
CA GLY A 269 -17.98 2.65 -13.52
C GLY A 269 -19.07 1.84 -12.77
N HIS A 270 -20.08 1.38 -13.48
CA HIS A 270 -21.22 0.67 -12.91
C HIS A 270 -21.15 -0.86 -13.03
N MET A 271 -20.13 -1.40 -13.70
CA MET A 271 -20.02 -2.83 -14.03
C MET A 271 -19.16 -3.65 -13.07
N GLY A 272 -18.71 -3.08 -11.94
CA GLY A 272 -17.80 -3.73 -11.00
C GLY A 272 -16.33 -3.58 -11.43
N SER A 273 -15.58 -4.69 -11.54
CA SER A 273 -14.16 -4.61 -11.94
C SER A 273 -14.00 -4.37 -13.44
N PRO A 274 -13.37 -3.25 -13.85
CA PRO A 274 -13.10 -2.99 -15.28
C PRO A 274 -12.32 -4.11 -15.98
N PHE A 275 -11.48 -4.81 -15.23
CA PHE A 275 -10.68 -5.92 -15.72
C PHE A 275 -11.55 -7.13 -16.05
N VAL A 276 -12.46 -7.53 -15.16
CA VAL A 276 -13.36 -8.69 -15.36
C VAL A 276 -14.24 -8.46 -16.59
N VAL A 277 -14.87 -7.30 -16.68
CA VAL A 277 -15.77 -6.94 -17.79
C VAL A 277 -15.03 -6.90 -19.14
N THR A 278 -13.78 -6.44 -19.17
CA THR A 278 -13.00 -6.41 -20.40
C THR A 278 -12.71 -7.80 -20.94
N PHE A 279 -12.44 -8.77 -20.07
CA PHE A 279 -12.22 -10.14 -20.48
C PHE A 279 -13.49 -10.83 -21.02
N GLU A 280 -14.65 -10.48 -20.47
CA GLU A 280 -15.95 -10.97 -21.00
C GLU A 280 -16.13 -10.57 -22.47
N LYS A 281 -15.80 -9.33 -22.83
CA LYS A 281 -15.91 -8.83 -24.21
C LYS A 281 -14.93 -9.47 -25.19
N LEU A 282 -13.80 -9.99 -24.71
CA LEU A 282 -12.84 -10.71 -25.58
C LEU A 282 -13.41 -12.01 -26.17
N GLY A 283 -14.62 -12.42 -25.75
CA GLY A 283 -15.32 -13.58 -26.32
C GLY A 283 -14.69 -14.93 -25.97
N ILE A 284 -13.80 -14.97 -24.98
CA ILE A 284 -13.17 -16.20 -24.47
C ILE A 284 -14.10 -16.81 -23.42
N ALA A 285 -14.66 -17.98 -23.72
CA ALA A 285 -15.55 -18.67 -22.79
C ALA A 285 -14.84 -18.90 -21.43
N GLY A 286 -15.50 -18.50 -20.33
CA GLY A 286 -14.97 -18.64 -18.97
C GLY A 286 -13.85 -17.64 -18.61
N ALA A 287 -13.51 -16.70 -19.51
CA ALA A 287 -12.45 -15.71 -19.21
C ALA A 287 -12.81 -14.83 -18.01
N ALA A 288 -14.07 -14.41 -17.89
CA ALA A 288 -14.53 -13.61 -16.75
C ALA A 288 -14.38 -14.37 -15.43
N ASP A 289 -14.69 -15.68 -15.39
CA ASP A 289 -14.51 -16.53 -14.22
C ASP A 289 -13.04 -16.62 -13.81
N ILE A 290 -12.17 -16.90 -14.79
CA ILE A 290 -10.71 -17.01 -14.56
C ILE A 290 -10.17 -15.68 -13.99
N ILE A 291 -10.56 -14.55 -14.60
CA ILE A 291 -10.09 -13.24 -14.14
C ILE A 291 -10.65 -12.90 -12.77
N ASN A 292 -11.89 -13.23 -12.49
CA ASN A 292 -12.48 -13.01 -11.18
C ASN A 292 -11.72 -13.81 -10.09
N ILE A 293 -11.34 -15.06 -10.37
CA ILE A 293 -10.47 -15.85 -9.50
C ILE A 293 -9.11 -15.16 -9.32
N VAL A 294 -8.47 -14.72 -10.41
CA VAL A 294 -7.17 -14.04 -10.34
C VAL A 294 -7.25 -12.76 -9.51
N VAL A 295 -8.31 -11.97 -9.67
CA VAL A 295 -8.50 -10.74 -8.89
C VAL A 295 -8.72 -11.07 -7.41
N ILE A 296 -9.51 -12.09 -7.07
CA ILE A 296 -9.65 -12.55 -5.68
C ILE A 296 -8.30 -12.96 -5.11
N THR A 297 -7.50 -13.74 -5.84
CA THR A 297 -6.16 -14.11 -5.38
C THR A 297 -5.24 -12.91 -5.21
N ALA A 298 -5.37 -11.89 -6.07
CA ALA A 298 -4.61 -10.65 -5.96
C ALA A 298 -4.96 -9.85 -4.72
N VAL A 299 -6.25 -9.75 -4.40
CA VAL A 299 -6.79 -9.09 -3.21
C VAL A 299 -6.35 -9.83 -1.94
N LEU A 300 -6.46 -11.16 -1.93
CA LEU A 300 -6.01 -11.98 -0.80
C LEU A 300 -4.49 -11.86 -0.58
N SER A 301 -3.69 -11.82 -1.64
CA SER A 301 -2.23 -11.58 -1.56
C SER A 301 -1.93 -10.22 -0.94
N SER A 302 -2.62 -9.16 -1.34
CA SER A 302 -2.46 -7.83 -0.74
C SER A 302 -2.83 -7.83 0.75
N CYS A 303 -3.95 -8.44 1.12
CA CYS A 303 -4.37 -8.60 2.52
C CYS A 303 -3.34 -9.40 3.33
N ASN A 304 -2.80 -10.49 2.78
CA ASN A 304 -1.75 -11.30 3.39
C ASN A 304 -0.50 -10.48 3.69
N SER A 305 -0.04 -9.68 2.71
CA SER A 305 1.09 -8.75 2.88
C SER A 305 0.81 -7.68 3.94
N GLY A 306 -0.43 -7.21 4.04
CA GLY A 306 -0.88 -6.26 5.05
C GLY A 306 -0.81 -6.83 6.48
N ILE A 307 -1.35 -8.03 6.71
CA ILE A 307 -1.30 -8.71 8.00
C ILE A 307 0.15 -9.00 8.40
N PHE A 308 0.95 -9.50 7.47
CA PHE A 308 2.37 -9.75 7.65
C PHE A 308 3.15 -8.51 8.07
N SER A 309 2.99 -7.39 7.33
CA SER A 309 3.66 -6.12 7.61
C SER A 309 3.20 -5.51 8.94
N SER A 310 1.92 -5.65 9.27
CA SER A 310 1.33 -5.16 10.51
C SER A 310 1.90 -5.85 11.75
N GLY A 311 2.04 -7.18 11.70
CA GLY A 311 2.66 -7.94 12.79
C GLY A 311 4.10 -7.50 13.05
N ARG A 312 4.88 -7.28 11.98
CA ARG A 312 6.28 -6.78 12.09
C ARG A 312 6.36 -5.36 12.58
N MET A 313 5.44 -4.49 12.15
CA MET A 313 5.43 -3.11 12.62
C MET A 313 5.14 -3.03 14.13
N LEU A 314 4.18 -3.81 14.64
CA LEU A 314 3.90 -3.89 16.07
C LEU A 314 5.09 -4.44 16.86
N TYR A 315 5.76 -5.47 16.33
CA TYR A 315 6.99 -6.01 16.91
C TYR A 315 8.09 -4.94 17.00
N ASN A 316 8.37 -4.23 15.91
CA ASN A 316 9.37 -3.16 15.88
C ASN A 316 9.03 -2.01 16.84
N LEU A 317 7.77 -1.57 16.87
CA LEU A 317 7.31 -0.56 17.82
C LEU A 317 7.51 -1.00 19.27
N SER A 318 7.25 -2.27 19.58
CA SER A 318 7.42 -2.79 20.94
C SER A 318 8.89 -2.88 21.37
N LEU A 319 9.80 -3.23 20.46
CA LEU A 319 11.25 -3.21 20.68
C LEU A 319 11.78 -1.80 20.97
N GLN A 320 11.19 -0.79 20.33
CA GLN A 320 11.49 0.62 20.57
C GLN A 320 10.84 1.16 21.85
N GLY A 321 10.07 0.36 22.60
CA GLY A 321 9.30 0.80 23.76
C GLY A 321 8.07 1.65 23.40
N ASN A 322 7.66 1.63 22.13
CA ASN A 322 6.56 2.41 21.55
C ASN A 322 5.24 1.63 21.47
N ALA A 323 5.23 0.36 21.85
CA ALA A 323 4.06 -0.51 21.93
C ALA A 323 4.20 -1.48 23.11
N PRO A 324 3.10 -2.14 23.57
CA PRO A 324 3.16 -3.12 24.65
C PRO A 324 4.16 -4.24 24.38
N ALA A 325 4.87 -4.67 25.46
CA ALA A 325 5.92 -5.69 25.38
C ALA A 325 5.40 -7.07 24.89
N CYS A 326 4.10 -7.36 25.02
CA CYS A 326 3.51 -8.60 24.51
C CYS A 326 3.72 -8.80 23.01
N PHE A 327 3.85 -7.72 22.23
CA PHE A 327 4.13 -7.80 20.80
C PHE A 327 5.57 -8.23 20.46
N GLN A 328 6.49 -8.31 21.44
CA GLN A 328 7.84 -8.86 21.27
C GLN A 328 7.84 -10.39 21.22
N THR A 329 6.71 -11.03 21.55
CA THR A 329 6.64 -12.49 21.63
C THR A 329 6.65 -13.10 20.23
N LEU A 330 7.68 -13.92 19.98
CA LEU A 330 7.83 -14.69 18.75
C LEU A 330 7.39 -16.14 18.99
N ASN A 331 6.83 -16.79 17.96
CA ASN A 331 6.56 -18.22 17.98
C ASN A 331 7.84 -19.03 17.62
N ARG A 332 7.73 -20.38 17.58
CA ARG A 332 8.84 -21.29 17.18
C ARG A 332 9.40 -21.01 15.76
N HIS A 333 8.62 -20.37 14.90
CA HIS A 333 9.02 -19.96 13.55
C HIS A 333 9.47 -18.49 13.49
N ARG A 334 9.79 -17.89 14.63
CA ARG A 334 10.21 -16.49 14.77
C ARG A 334 9.22 -15.47 14.15
N LEU A 335 7.92 -15.78 14.19
CA LEU A 335 6.84 -14.89 13.74
C LEU A 335 6.25 -14.13 14.93
N PRO A 336 5.91 -12.83 14.79
CA PRO A 336 5.30 -12.02 15.83
C PRO A 336 3.78 -12.33 15.96
N TRP A 337 3.47 -13.51 16.46
CA TRP A 337 2.13 -14.08 16.46
C TRP A 337 1.10 -13.25 17.23
N VAL A 338 1.50 -12.59 18.32
CA VAL A 338 0.59 -11.72 19.11
C VAL A 338 0.16 -10.52 18.27
N GLY A 339 1.09 -9.92 17.53
CA GLY A 339 0.79 -8.81 16.61
C GLY A 339 -0.13 -9.23 15.46
N ILE A 340 0.08 -10.44 14.92
CA ILE A 340 -0.78 -11.01 13.88
C ILE A 340 -2.19 -11.23 14.41
N LEU A 341 -2.35 -11.86 15.57
CA LEU A 341 -3.67 -12.10 16.18
C LEU A 341 -4.40 -10.81 16.55
N PHE A 342 -3.67 -9.83 17.11
CA PHE A 342 -4.24 -8.52 17.40
C PHE A 342 -4.75 -7.84 16.15
N SER A 343 -3.98 -7.86 15.07
CA SER A 343 -4.38 -7.32 13.77
C SER A 343 -5.60 -8.05 13.21
N ALA A 344 -5.63 -9.39 13.27
CA ALA A 344 -6.77 -10.18 12.84
C ALA A 344 -8.04 -9.89 13.66
N ALA A 345 -7.91 -9.69 14.97
CA ALA A 345 -9.04 -9.32 15.84
C ALA A 345 -9.62 -7.95 15.46
N ILE A 346 -8.76 -6.98 15.12
CA ILE A 346 -9.22 -5.67 14.61
C ILE A 346 -9.92 -5.81 13.25
N LEU A 347 -9.45 -6.72 12.39
CA LEU A 347 -10.07 -6.96 11.09
C LEU A 347 -11.48 -7.60 11.19
N LEU A 348 -11.87 -8.19 12.33
CA LEU A 348 -13.26 -8.58 12.57
C LEU A 348 -14.23 -7.39 12.52
N VAL A 349 -13.76 -6.18 12.78
CA VAL A 349 -14.55 -4.96 12.58
C VAL A 349 -15.00 -4.82 11.13
N ALA A 350 -14.13 -5.17 10.16
CA ALA A 350 -14.49 -5.15 8.74
C ALA A 350 -15.63 -6.14 8.44
N VAL A 351 -15.63 -7.31 9.07
CA VAL A 351 -16.69 -8.31 8.91
C VAL A 351 -18.01 -7.75 9.42
N GLY A 352 -18.00 -7.10 10.60
CA GLY A 352 -19.19 -6.43 11.16
C GLY A 352 -19.68 -5.27 10.28
N LEU A 353 -18.76 -4.46 9.75
CA LEU A 353 -19.13 -3.35 8.87
C LEU A 353 -19.70 -3.84 7.52
N ASN A 354 -19.18 -4.95 6.96
CA ASN A 354 -19.75 -5.60 5.76
C ASN A 354 -21.17 -6.13 5.99
N TYR A 355 -21.54 -6.43 7.25
CA TYR A 355 -22.92 -6.79 7.59
C TYR A 355 -23.84 -5.57 7.65
N VAL A 356 -23.35 -4.43 8.17
CA VAL A 356 -24.18 -3.23 8.43
C VAL A 356 -24.30 -2.33 7.20
N MET A 357 -23.18 -2.14 6.43
CA MET A 357 -23.10 -1.17 5.32
C MET A 357 -22.30 -1.72 4.13
N PRO A 358 -22.72 -2.83 3.52
CA PRO A 358 -21.93 -3.50 2.47
C PRO A 358 -21.69 -2.64 1.23
N ALA A 359 -22.62 -1.75 0.87
CA ALA A 359 -22.57 -0.96 -0.37
C ALA A 359 -21.52 0.16 -0.32
N GLU A 360 -21.44 0.88 0.81
CA GLU A 360 -20.62 2.09 0.94
C GLU A 360 -19.24 1.79 1.54
N LEU A 361 -19.09 0.65 2.20
CA LEU A 361 -17.91 0.34 3.02
C LEU A 361 -16.62 0.46 2.24
N PHE A 362 -16.58 -0.06 1.01
CA PHE A 362 -15.37 -0.04 0.19
C PHE A 362 -14.81 1.38 0.00
N VAL A 363 -15.66 2.33 -0.37
CA VAL A 363 -15.24 3.73 -0.61
C VAL A 363 -14.80 4.41 0.68
N TYR A 364 -15.49 4.17 1.79
CA TYR A 364 -15.12 4.74 3.08
C TYR A 364 -13.76 4.24 3.57
N VAL A 365 -13.51 2.93 3.55
CA VAL A 365 -12.24 2.37 4.02
C VAL A 365 -11.08 2.72 3.09
N THR A 366 -11.28 2.77 1.77
CA THR A 366 -10.24 3.18 0.82
C THR A 366 -9.86 4.65 1.00
N SER A 367 -10.82 5.53 1.27
CA SER A 367 -10.58 6.94 1.55
C SER A 367 -9.77 7.13 2.83
N VAL A 368 -10.12 6.42 3.90
CA VAL A 368 -9.39 6.45 5.18
C VAL A 368 -7.99 5.84 5.04
N GLY A 369 -7.85 4.75 4.29
CA GLY A 369 -6.56 4.12 3.99
C GLY A 369 -5.63 5.04 3.20
N SER A 370 -6.16 5.78 2.22
CA SER A 370 -5.42 6.79 1.46
C SER A 370 -4.75 7.81 2.37
N PHE A 371 -5.44 8.27 3.40
CA PHE A 371 -4.88 9.26 4.32
C PHE A 371 -3.68 8.72 5.12
N GLY A 372 -3.72 7.47 5.54
CA GLY A 372 -2.59 6.79 6.20
C GLY A 372 -1.35 6.70 5.29
N ALA A 373 -1.57 6.44 4.00
CA ALA A 373 -0.51 6.43 2.99
C ALA A 373 0.08 7.84 2.77
N LEU A 374 -0.79 8.85 2.57
CA LEU A 374 -0.37 10.25 2.39
C LEU A 374 0.48 10.74 3.57
N TRP A 375 0.10 10.40 4.81
CA TRP A 375 0.89 10.69 6.00
C TRP A 375 2.25 10.01 5.95
N THR A 376 2.30 8.71 5.68
CA THR A 376 3.54 7.94 5.61
C THR A 376 4.48 8.52 4.57
N TRP A 377 3.97 8.83 3.39
CA TRP A 377 4.75 9.41 2.29
C TRP A 377 5.22 10.83 2.60
N PHE A 378 4.41 11.64 3.25
CA PHE A 378 4.82 12.95 3.77
C PHE A 378 5.98 12.81 4.76
N VAL A 379 5.90 11.88 5.70
CA VAL A 379 6.97 11.66 6.68
C VAL A 379 8.24 11.16 6.02
N ILE A 380 8.16 10.27 5.01
CA ILE A 380 9.32 9.82 4.23
C ILE A 380 10.04 11.03 3.60
N LEU A 381 9.32 11.89 2.91
CA LEU A 381 9.87 13.09 2.27
C LEU A 381 10.50 14.04 3.30
N ARG A 382 9.81 14.28 4.41
CA ARG A 382 10.30 15.17 5.45
C ARG A 382 11.55 14.62 6.14
N THR A 383 11.58 13.31 6.37
CA THR A 383 12.73 12.61 6.96
C THR A 383 13.94 12.71 6.03
N GLN A 384 13.76 12.49 4.71
CA GLN A 384 14.82 12.61 3.72
C GLN A 384 15.41 14.04 3.67
N GLN A 385 14.57 15.08 3.75
CA GLN A 385 15.04 16.46 3.81
C GLN A 385 15.90 16.72 5.06
N LYS A 386 15.46 16.22 6.23
CA LYS A 386 16.22 16.36 7.49
C LYS A 386 17.51 15.56 7.45
N PHE A 387 17.48 14.34 6.89
CA PHE A 387 18.68 13.55 6.65
C PHE A 387 19.70 14.31 5.81
N ARG A 388 19.31 14.85 4.65
CA ARG A 388 20.21 15.65 3.82
C ARG A 388 20.74 16.91 4.53
N ALA A 389 19.91 17.56 5.32
CA ALA A 389 20.32 18.74 6.08
C ALA A 389 21.34 18.43 7.17
N SER A 390 21.41 17.17 7.65
CA SER A 390 22.40 16.74 8.63
C SER A 390 23.75 16.33 8.03
N LEU A 391 23.85 16.20 6.71
CA LEU A 391 25.07 15.82 5.99
C LEU A 391 25.89 17.04 5.56
N THR A 392 27.20 16.91 5.62
CA THR A 392 28.13 17.82 4.97
C THR A 392 28.05 17.71 3.43
N GLU A 393 28.63 18.66 2.70
CA GLU A 393 28.64 18.60 1.24
C GLU A 393 29.41 17.39 0.71
N GLU A 394 30.52 17.05 1.36
CA GLU A 394 31.33 15.87 1.02
C GLU A 394 30.55 14.55 1.23
N GLU A 395 29.82 14.42 2.32
CA GLU A 395 28.97 13.27 2.62
C GLU A 395 27.81 13.17 1.61
N ARG A 396 27.19 14.29 1.25
CA ARG A 396 26.15 14.34 0.21
C ARG A 396 26.70 13.89 -1.16
N ALA A 397 27.93 14.27 -1.48
CA ALA A 397 28.57 13.87 -2.73
C ALA A 397 28.79 12.35 -2.79
N LYS A 398 29.12 11.72 -1.66
CA LYS A 398 29.37 10.27 -1.54
C LYS A 398 28.12 9.41 -1.53
N LEU A 399 26.90 9.97 -1.42
CA LEU A 399 25.66 9.20 -1.50
C LEU A 399 25.59 8.43 -2.84
N THR A 400 25.48 7.12 -2.75
CA THR A 400 25.44 6.21 -3.93
C THR A 400 24.07 6.19 -4.61
N TYR A 401 23.00 6.56 -3.90
CA TYR A 401 21.64 6.65 -4.41
C TYR A 401 21.01 7.96 -3.94
N LYS A 402 20.60 8.81 -4.88
CA LYS A 402 20.14 10.17 -4.60
C LYS A 402 18.75 10.41 -5.16
N MET A 403 17.91 11.11 -4.40
CA MET A 403 16.67 11.67 -4.92
C MET A 403 17.00 12.80 -5.92
N PRO A 404 16.54 12.72 -7.18
CA PRO A 404 16.78 13.77 -8.16
C PRO A 404 16.04 15.07 -7.75
N TRP A 405 16.60 16.20 -8.15
CA TRP A 405 16.05 17.56 -7.90
C TRP A 405 15.74 17.89 -6.43
N ALA A 406 16.32 17.16 -5.48
CA ALA A 406 16.15 17.52 -4.08
C ALA A 406 16.91 18.84 -3.76
N PRO A 407 16.33 19.73 -2.91
CA PRO A 407 15.11 19.51 -2.11
C PRO A 407 13.79 19.86 -2.82
N TYR A 408 13.82 20.48 -4.00
CA TYR A 408 12.62 21.04 -4.66
C TYR A 408 11.58 19.97 -4.98
N ALA A 409 12.00 18.83 -5.53
CA ALA A 409 11.10 17.72 -5.80
C ALA A 409 10.34 17.26 -4.54
N GLY A 410 11.01 17.26 -3.38
CA GLY A 410 10.38 16.93 -2.10
C GLY A 410 9.29 17.94 -1.70
N TYR A 411 9.54 19.23 -1.85
CA TYR A 411 8.54 20.26 -1.55
C TYR A 411 7.35 20.21 -2.50
N ILE A 412 7.60 20.06 -3.80
CA ILE A 412 6.54 19.93 -4.82
C ILE A 412 5.68 18.71 -4.53
N THR A 413 6.29 17.57 -4.22
CA THR A 413 5.55 16.33 -3.89
C THR A 413 4.75 16.49 -2.60
N MET A 414 5.29 17.13 -1.55
CA MET A 414 4.51 17.41 -0.33
C MET A 414 3.33 18.35 -0.59
N ALA A 415 3.50 19.38 -1.42
CA ALA A 415 2.40 20.25 -1.84
C ALA A 415 1.33 19.48 -2.62
N PHE A 416 1.74 18.57 -3.51
CA PHE A 416 0.83 17.67 -4.21
C PHE A 416 0.04 16.77 -3.25
N LEU A 417 0.70 16.16 -2.24
CA LEU A 417 0.00 15.36 -1.22
C LEU A 417 -1.02 16.21 -0.45
N ALA A 418 -0.69 17.47 -0.13
CA ALA A 418 -1.64 18.40 0.49
C ALA A 418 -2.84 18.70 -0.42
N CYS A 419 -2.64 18.86 -1.74
CA CYS A 419 -3.73 19.00 -2.70
C CYS A 419 -4.65 17.77 -2.72
N VAL A 420 -4.11 16.54 -2.61
CA VAL A 420 -4.93 15.31 -2.51
C VAL A 420 -5.79 15.32 -1.24
N VAL A 421 -5.22 15.74 -0.11
CA VAL A 421 -5.98 15.90 1.15
C VAL A 421 -7.10 16.93 0.98
N VAL A 422 -6.85 18.07 0.34
CA VAL A 422 -7.88 19.06 0.06
C VAL A 422 -8.94 18.51 -0.88
N ALA A 423 -8.56 17.76 -1.92
CA ALA A 423 -9.49 17.14 -2.84
C ALA A 423 -10.48 16.21 -2.14
N SER A 424 -10.06 15.50 -1.08
CA SER A 424 -10.94 14.62 -0.30
C SER A 424 -12.09 15.36 0.42
N ALA A 425 -11.98 16.68 0.61
CA ALA A 425 -13.01 17.49 1.25
C ALA A 425 -14.24 17.76 0.35
N PHE A 426 -14.09 17.61 -0.97
CA PHE A 426 -15.13 17.99 -1.92
C PHE A 426 -16.18 16.89 -2.18
N ARG A 427 -15.97 15.67 -1.66
CA ARG A 427 -16.91 14.56 -1.79
C ARG A 427 -17.33 14.05 -0.42
N GLU A 428 -18.58 13.68 -0.27
CA GLU A 428 -19.12 13.20 1.01
C GLU A 428 -18.50 11.87 1.44
N ASP A 429 -18.34 10.96 0.49
CA ASP A 429 -17.76 9.63 0.70
C ASP A 429 -16.27 9.68 1.09
N THR A 430 -15.49 10.64 0.60
CA THR A 430 -14.08 10.80 0.94
C THR A 430 -13.85 11.70 2.17
N ARG A 431 -14.82 12.56 2.54
CA ARG A 431 -14.78 13.38 3.77
C ARG A 431 -14.64 12.54 5.04
N VAL A 432 -15.13 11.31 5.05
CA VAL A 432 -14.98 10.40 6.19
C VAL A 432 -13.53 10.33 6.67
N ALA A 433 -12.56 10.32 5.76
CA ALA A 433 -11.15 10.34 6.10
C ALA A 433 -10.74 11.58 6.91
N LEU A 434 -11.33 12.75 6.62
CA LEU A 434 -11.04 14.00 7.32
C LEU A 434 -11.63 14.05 8.74
N TYR A 435 -12.65 13.25 9.03
CA TYR A 435 -13.20 13.12 10.38
C TYR A 435 -12.47 12.05 11.19
N VAL A 436 -12.19 10.90 10.59
CA VAL A 436 -11.56 9.76 11.27
C VAL A 436 -10.09 10.04 11.57
N THR A 437 -9.36 10.70 10.66
CA THR A 437 -7.92 10.95 10.82
C THR A 437 -7.55 11.83 12.02
N PRO A 438 -8.21 12.97 12.29
CA PRO A 438 -7.93 13.74 13.49
C PRO A 438 -8.19 12.95 14.78
N VAL A 439 -9.25 12.14 14.83
CA VAL A 439 -9.54 11.27 15.97
C VAL A 439 -8.39 10.27 16.17
N TRP A 440 -7.90 9.64 15.08
CA TRP A 440 -6.75 8.76 15.13
C TRP A 440 -5.50 9.45 15.71
N PHE A 441 -5.17 10.65 15.23
CA PHE A 441 -4.02 11.39 15.75
C PHE A 441 -4.20 11.84 17.20
N ILE A 442 -5.40 12.23 17.63
CA ILE A 442 -5.68 12.53 19.04
C ILE A 442 -5.39 11.31 19.91
N LEU A 443 -5.88 10.13 19.51
CA LEU A 443 -5.61 8.87 20.22
C LEU A 443 -4.11 8.58 20.28
N LEU A 444 -3.38 8.78 19.18
CA LEU A 444 -1.93 8.61 19.15
C LEU A 444 -1.21 9.62 20.05
N PHE A 445 -1.60 10.88 20.08
CA PHE A 445 -0.99 11.87 20.98
C PHE A 445 -1.25 11.55 22.45
N ILE A 446 -2.43 11.06 22.78
CA ILE A 446 -2.75 10.60 24.13
C ILE A 446 -1.88 9.37 24.46
N GLY A 447 -1.83 8.36 23.58
CA GLY A 447 -1.03 7.16 23.74
C GLY A 447 0.47 7.48 23.93
N TYR A 448 1.01 8.40 23.14
CA TYR A 448 2.41 8.80 23.23
C TYR A 448 2.77 9.39 24.62
N ARG A 449 1.84 10.13 25.26
CA ARG A 449 2.10 10.66 26.62
C ARG A 449 2.30 9.54 27.65
N PHE A 450 1.64 8.41 27.51
CA PHE A 450 1.82 7.25 28.39
C PHE A 450 3.15 6.56 28.12
N VAL A 451 3.50 6.38 26.84
CA VAL A 451 4.78 5.78 26.40
C VAL A 451 5.97 6.63 26.87
N ASP A 452 5.93 7.95 26.67
CA ASP A 452 7.00 8.87 27.06
C ASP A 452 7.22 8.87 28.58
N ARG A 453 6.14 8.85 29.37
CA ARG A 453 6.22 8.73 30.83
C ARG A 453 6.82 7.40 31.26
N GLY A 454 6.44 6.30 30.64
CA GLY A 454 6.99 4.97 30.91
C GLY A 454 8.49 4.90 30.62
N ASN A 455 8.92 5.42 29.48
CA ASN A 455 10.32 5.46 29.08
C ASN A 455 11.17 6.34 30.00
N ARG A 456 10.67 7.50 30.44
CA ARG A 456 11.34 8.38 31.40
C ARG A 456 11.47 7.73 32.79
N ALA A 457 10.41 7.06 33.26
CA ALA A 457 10.43 6.36 34.54
C ALA A 457 11.37 5.15 34.50
N GLY A 458 11.44 4.41 33.39
CA GLY A 458 12.40 3.33 33.19
C GLY A 458 13.85 3.83 33.14
N GLY A 459 14.11 4.91 32.40
CA GLY A 459 15.41 5.55 32.33
C GLY A 459 15.91 6.08 33.72
N ALA A 460 15.02 6.67 34.51
CA ALA A 460 15.34 7.13 35.87
C ALA A 460 15.75 5.96 36.77
N LYS A 461 15.01 4.83 36.72
CA LYS A 461 15.35 3.62 37.51
C LYS A 461 16.70 3.02 37.13
N VAL A 462 17.08 3.04 35.86
CA VAL A 462 18.39 2.56 35.38
C VAL A 462 19.51 3.47 35.87
N VAL A 463 19.34 4.81 35.81
CA VAL A 463 20.30 5.78 36.30
C VAL A 463 20.50 5.64 37.84
N ASP A 464 19.42 5.45 38.57
CA ASP A 464 19.50 5.26 40.03
C ASP A 464 20.16 3.93 40.41
N ALA A 465 19.89 2.85 39.62
CA ALA A 465 20.57 1.57 39.81
C ALA A 465 22.08 1.65 39.52
N VAL A 466 22.49 2.36 38.45
CA VAL A 466 23.90 2.58 38.11
C VAL A 466 24.59 3.43 39.16
N LYS A 467 23.95 4.47 39.69
CA LYS A 467 24.48 5.26 40.78
C LYS A 467 24.63 4.46 42.10
N ALA A 468 23.67 3.58 42.38
CA ALA A 468 23.73 2.71 43.57
C ALA A 468 24.85 1.64 43.49
N THR A 469 25.17 1.16 42.26
CA THR A 469 26.32 0.25 42.03
C THR A 469 27.66 0.96 41.99
N ALA A 470 27.72 2.22 41.58
CA ALA A 470 28.95 3.03 41.62
C ALA A 470 29.34 3.52 43.00
N ASN A 471 28.41 3.52 43.94
CA ASN A 471 28.65 3.90 45.35
C ASN A 471 28.90 2.71 46.31
N ARG A 472 29.03 1.50 45.78
CA ARG A 472 29.51 0.30 46.48
C ARG A 472 30.91 -0.08 46.00
#